data_908b976fa94691b428a27f87a910d532
#
_entry.id   908b976fa94691b428a27f87a910d532
#
_cell.length_a   1.000
_cell.length_b   1.000
_cell.length_c   1.000
_cell.angle_alpha   90.00
_cell.angle_beta   90.00
_cell.angle_gamma   90.00
#
_symmetry.space_group_name_H-M   'P 1'
#
loop_
_entity.id
_entity.type
_entity.pdbx_description
1 polymer ?
#
loop_
_entity_poly.entity_id
_entity_poly.type
_entity_poly.pdbx_seq_one_letter_code
_entity_poly.pdbx_strand_id
1 'polypeptide(L)'
;MTKLIHAMIRVLDEERSKRFYRDAFGLDREERFAFDGFTLVYIRSASQDIEIELTINHGRTEPYAHGEAYGHLAFVVENLDAEHRRMSGLGVTATPIKEFMREGSLFARFFFVTDPDGYKIEVLQHHGRYQ
;
A
#
# COMPACT_ATOMS: atom_id res chain seq x y z
N MET A 1 -4.39 26.98 4.03
CA MET A 1 -4.53 25.86 3.09
C MET A 1 -4.22 24.56 3.80
N THR A 2 -5.03 23.54 3.61
CA THR A 2 -4.83 22.22 4.22
C THR A 2 -4.59 21.19 3.12
N LYS A 3 -3.58 20.34 3.30
CA LYS A 3 -3.21 19.33 2.30
C LYS A 3 -2.86 18.02 3.02
N LEU A 4 -3.43 16.91 2.60
CA LEU A 4 -3.03 15.59 3.08
C LEU A 4 -1.67 15.25 2.45
N ILE A 5 -0.65 15.01 3.26
CA ILE A 5 0.72 14.78 2.77
C ILE A 5 1.21 13.36 2.94
N HIS A 6 0.83 12.66 3.99
CA HIS A 6 1.22 11.26 4.15
C HIS A 6 0.24 10.48 5.03
N ALA A 7 0.30 9.16 4.90
CA ALA A 7 -0.27 8.20 5.84
C ALA A 7 0.89 7.38 6.41
N MET A 8 0.88 7.10 7.72
CA MET A 8 1.96 6.40 8.38
C MET A 8 1.57 4.97 8.74
N ILE A 9 2.51 4.04 8.50
CA ILE A 9 2.42 2.67 8.99
C ILE A 9 3.73 2.28 9.67
N ARG A 10 3.64 1.41 10.69
CA ARG A 10 4.80 0.86 11.39
C ARG A 10 5.17 -0.47 10.76
N VAL A 11 6.46 -0.64 10.44
CA VAL A 11 6.98 -1.86 9.80
C VAL A 11 8.16 -2.39 10.60
N LEU A 12 8.37 -3.70 10.56
CA LEU A 12 9.47 -4.34 11.29
C LEU A 12 10.81 -4.24 10.55
N ASP A 13 10.78 -4.39 9.23
CA ASP A 13 11.99 -4.48 8.42
C ASP A 13 11.95 -3.45 7.30
N GLU A 14 12.82 -2.47 7.39
CA GLU A 14 12.90 -1.35 6.45
C GLU A 14 13.07 -1.82 5.00
N GLU A 15 14.07 -2.65 4.74
CA GLU A 15 14.41 -3.08 3.37
C GLU A 15 13.33 -3.96 2.77
N ARG A 16 12.74 -4.84 3.57
CA ARG A 16 11.65 -5.71 3.15
C ARG A 16 10.43 -4.90 2.71
N SER A 17 10.03 -3.92 3.50
CA SER A 17 8.88 -3.07 3.18
C SER A 17 9.15 -2.16 1.99
N LYS A 18 10.32 -1.52 1.92
CA LYS A 18 10.70 -0.69 0.77
C LYS A 18 10.65 -1.48 -0.53
N ARG A 19 11.18 -2.71 -0.52
CA ARG A 19 11.18 -3.59 -1.68
C ARG A 19 9.74 -3.93 -2.11
N PHE A 20 8.90 -4.28 -1.16
CA PHE A 20 7.50 -4.60 -1.44
C PHE A 20 6.80 -3.45 -2.16
N TYR A 21 6.85 -2.24 -1.59
CA TYR A 21 6.15 -1.09 -2.15
C TYR A 21 6.74 -0.64 -3.48
N ARG A 22 8.03 -0.77 -3.67
CA ARG A 22 8.66 -0.50 -4.96
C ARG A 22 8.22 -1.50 -6.02
N ASP A 23 8.29 -2.80 -5.71
CA ASP A 23 8.03 -3.86 -6.69
C ASP A 23 6.53 -3.99 -7.00
N ALA A 24 5.67 -3.88 -5.99
CA ALA A 24 4.23 -4.01 -6.17
C ALA A 24 3.58 -2.72 -6.72
N PHE A 25 4.01 -1.55 -6.27
CA PHE A 25 3.31 -0.29 -6.54
C PHE A 25 4.17 0.80 -7.19
N GLY A 26 5.43 0.51 -7.49
CA GLY A 26 6.30 1.49 -8.13
C GLY A 26 6.69 2.67 -7.25
N LEU A 27 6.64 2.54 -5.93
CA LEU A 27 7.03 3.60 -5.01
C LEU A 27 8.55 3.63 -4.88
N ASP A 28 9.21 4.21 -5.87
CA ASP A 28 10.67 4.20 -6.04
C ASP A 28 11.35 5.50 -5.59
N ARG A 29 10.58 6.50 -5.18
CA ARG A 29 11.11 7.75 -4.61
C ARG A 29 11.11 7.63 -3.11
N GLU A 30 12.28 7.82 -2.49
CA GLU A 30 12.39 7.69 -1.03
C GLU A 30 13.26 8.77 -0.42
N GLU A 31 12.90 9.17 0.81
CA GLU A 31 13.74 9.96 1.69
C GLU A 31 13.79 9.27 3.04
N ARG A 32 14.99 9.18 3.63
CA ARG A 32 15.23 8.44 4.87
C ARG A 32 15.82 9.35 5.93
N PHE A 33 15.26 9.28 7.12
CA PHE A 33 15.73 10.06 8.28
C PHE A 33 15.86 9.15 9.49
N ALA A 34 17.10 8.94 9.95
CA ALA A 34 17.38 8.14 11.13
C ALA A 34 17.45 9.04 12.36
N PHE A 35 16.75 8.62 13.42
CA PHE A 35 16.73 9.29 14.72
C PHE A 35 17.17 8.32 15.80
N ASP A 36 17.32 8.82 17.02
CA ASP A 36 17.54 7.96 18.17
C ASP A 36 16.27 7.15 18.45
N GLY A 37 16.38 5.83 18.37
CA GLY A 37 15.28 4.91 18.64
C GLY A 37 14.34 4.60 17.48
N PHE A 38 14.35 5.34 16.38
CA PHE A 38 13.49 5.05 15.23
C PHE A 38 14.04 5.64 13.93
N THR A 39 13.55 5.13 12.80
CA THR A 39 13.84 5.64 11.47
C THR A 39 12.54 5.91 10.74
N LEU A 40 12.48 7.01 9.99
CA LEU A 40 11.36 7.35 9.11
C LEU A 40 11.81 7.23 7.66
N VAL A 41 10.99 6.57 6.84
CA VAL A 41 11.21 6.48 5.40
C VAL A 41 9.93 6.92 4.70
N TYR A 42 10.03 7.96 3.88
CA TYR A 42 8.92 8.45 3.08
C TYR A 42 9.04 7.91 1.68
N ILE A 43 8.02 7.22 1.21
CA ILE A 43 8.03 6.59 -0.12
C ILE A 43 6.84 7.04 -0.95
N ARG A 44 7.09 7.25 -2.25
CA ARG A 44 6.07 7.60 -3.24
C ARG A 44 6.53 7.25 -4.64
N SER A 45 5.62 7.29 -5.59
CA SER A 45 5.96 7.31 -7.01
C SER A 45 6.13 8.75 -7.50
N ALA A 46 6.69 8.92 -8.69
CA ALA A 46 6.83 10.25 -9.31
C ALA A 46 5.47 10.88 -9.66
N SER A 47 4.42 10.05 -9.80
CA SER A 47 3.09 10.49 -10.24
C SER A 47 2.13 10.86 -9.11
N GLN A 48 2.58 10.79 -7.85
CA GLN A 48 1.71 11.08 -6.70
C GLN A 48 2.36 12.10 -5.76
N ASP A 49 1.52 12.89 -5.09
CA ASP A 49 1.96 13.88 -4.11
C ASP A 49 1.96 13.33 -2.68
N ILE A 50 1.03 12.42 -2.38
CA ILE A 50 0.94 11.81 -1.05
C ILE A 50 2.01 10.74 -0.88
N GLU A 51 2.56 10.65 0.31
CA GLU A 51 3.59 9.65 0.65
C GLU A 51 3.06 8.62 1.63
N ILE A 52 3.67 7.45 1.66
CA ILE A 52 3.55 6.54 2.79
C ILE A 52 4.78 6.78 3.66
N GLU A 53 4.55 7.07 4.95
CA GLU A 53 5.61 7.17 5.94
C GLU A 53 5.76 5.81 6.61
N LEU A 54 6.91 5.16 6.38
CA LEU A 54 7.26 3.93 7.09
C LEU A 54 7.99 4.32 8.36
N THR A 55 7.49 3.87 9.51
CA THR A 55 8.17 4.06 10.79
C THR A 55 8.76 2.74 11.24
N ILE A 56 10.07 2.73 11.44
CA ILE A 56 10.82 1.57 11.92
C ILE A 56 11.29 1.88 13.34
N ASN A 57 10.72 1.22 14.35
CA ASN A 57 11.15 1.37 15.73
C ASN A 57 12.31 0.42 15.98
N HIS A 58 13.47 0.98 16.35
CA HIS A 58 14.69 0.20 16.54
C HIS A 58 14.52 -0.81 17.67
N GLY A 59 14.95 -2.05 17.43
CA GLY A 59 14.87 -3.13 18.43
C GLY A 59 13.52 -3.81 18.51
N ARG A 60 12.50 -3.37 17.80
CA ARG A 60 11.21 -4.04 17.75
C ARG A 60 11.33 -5.31 16.92
N THR A 61 10.95 -6.46 17.49
CA THR A 61 10.97 -7.75 16.79
C THR A 61 9.60 -8.40 16.69
N GLU A 62 8.68 -8.03 17.59
CA GLU A 62 7.33 -8.60 17.61
C GLU A 62 6.42 -7.92 16.58
N PRO A 63 5.60 -8.69 15.85
CA PRO A 63 4.62 -8.11 14.92
C PRO A 63 3.71 -7.10 15.61
N TYR A 64 3.31 -6.06 14.86
CA TYR A 64 2.35 -5.08 15.34
C TYR A 64 0.93 -5.66 15.29
N ALA A 65 0.14 -5.40 16.32
CA ALA A 65 -1.28 -5.73 16.32
C ALA A 65 -2.04 -4.60 15.60
N HIS A 66 -2.74 -4.94 14.52
CA HIS A 66 -3.51 -3.93 13.76
C HIS A 66 -4.88 -3.66 14.38
N GLY A 67 -5.39 -4.62 15.17
CA GLY A 67 -6.69 -4.47 15.82
C GLY A 67 -7.84 -4.46 14.81
N GLU A 68 -8.96 -3.88 15.24
CA GLU A 68 -10.16 -3.78 14.41
C GLU A 68 -10.28 -2.44 13.69
N ALA A 69 -9.44 -1.46 14.02
CA ALA A 69 -9.60 -0.08 13.56
C ALA A 69 -8.89 0.20 12.24
N TYR A 70 -7.80 -0.52 11.94
CA TYR A 70 -7.11 -0.34 10.67
C TYR A 70 -7.96 -0.92 9.53
N GLY A 71 -8.19 -0.10 8.50
CA GLY A 71 -8.84 -0.55 7.28
C GLY A 71 -7.79 -0.94 6.24
N HIS A 72 -7.60 -0.08 5.24
CA HIS A 72 -6.63 -0.32 4.17
C HIS A 72 -6.21 0.98 3.51
N LEU A 73 -5.07 0.95 2.84
CA LEU A 73 -4.68 1.92 1.83
C LEU A 73 -5.20 1.43 0.49
N ALA A 74 -5.41 2.32 -0.46
CA ALA A 74 -5.91 1.95 -1.78
C ALA A 74 -5.06 2.61 -2.88
N PHE A 75 -4.80 1.84 -3.93
CA PHE A 75 -4.14 2.30 -5.15
C PHE A 75 -5.04 2.04 -6.35
N VAL A 76 -5.06 2.96 -7.29
CA VAL A 76 -5.77 2.78 -8.57
C VAL A 76 -4.78 2.37 -9.65
N VAL A 77 -5.21 1.45 -10.53
CA VAL A 77 -4.41 0.96 -11.64
C VAL A 77 -5.22 0.99 -12.93
N GLU A 78 -4.53 1.14 -14.05
CA GLU A 78 -5.18 1.22 -15.37
C GLU A 78 -5.68 -0.14 -15.87
N ASN A 79 -4.98 -1.22 -15.54
CA ASN A 79 -5.35 -2.57 -15.97
C ASN A 79 -5.26 -3.54 -14.80
N LEU A 80 -6.39 -3.73 -14.14
CA LEU A 80 -6.48 -4.55 -12.93
C LEU A 80 -6.06 -6.00 -13.16
N ASP A 81 -6.49 -6.60 -14.27
CA ASP A 81 -6.17 -8.01 -14.57
C ASP A 81 -4.66 -8.20 -14.77
N ALA A 82 -4.02 -7.29 -15.49
CA ALA A 82 -2.58 -7.34 -15.70
C ALA A 82 -1.82 -7.17 -14.39
N GLU A 83 -2.25 -6.24 -13.55
CA GLU A 83 -1.62 -6.01 -12.24
C GLU A 83 -1.82 -7.19 -11.29
N HIS A 84 -3.00 -7.80 -11.30
CA HIS A 84 -3.25 -9.00 -10.50
C HIS A 84 -2.30 -10.13 -10.89
N ARG A 85 -2.12 -10.37 -12.20
CA ARG A 85 -1.18 -11.39 -12.69
C ARG A 85 0.26 -11.04 -12.32
N ARG A 86 0.65 -9.78 -12.49
CA ARG A 86 2.02 -9.32 -12.20
C ARG A 86 2.35 -9.48 -10.72
N MET A 87 1.49 -9.01 -9.82
CA MET A 87 1.70 -9.10 -8.38
C MET A 87 1.71 -10.55 -7.90
N SER A 88 0.79 -11.38 -8.43
CA SER A 88 0.78 -12.81 -8.11
C SER A 88 2.07 -13.49 -8.53
N GLY A 89 2.63 -13.11 -9.69
CA GLY A 89 3.91 -13.62 -10.18
C GLY A 89 5.11 -13.20 -9.35
N LEU A 90 5.01 -12.08 -8.61
CA LEU A 90 6.02 -11.63 -7.66
C LEU A 90 5.95 -12.37 -6.32
N GLY A 91 4.98 -13.26 -6.14
CA GLY A 91 4.76 -13.95 -4.87
C GLY A 91 3.99 -13.14 -3.84
N VAL A 92 3.37 -12.03 -4.25
CA VAL A 92 2.52 -11.22 -3.36
C VAL A 92 1.20 -11.97 -3.13
N THR A 93 0.78 -12.04 -1.87
CA THR A 93 -0.51 -12.64 -1.50
C THR A 93 -1.62 -11.74 -1.99
N ALA A 94 -2.39 -12.20 -2.97
CA ALA A 94 -3.49 -11.45 -3.58
C ALA A 94 -4.80 -12.23 -3.52
N THR A 95 -5.89 -11.53 -3.22
CA THR A 95 -7.24 -12.12 -3.30
C THR A 95 -7.68 -12.21 -4.76
N PRO A 96 -8.69 -13.04 -5.08
CA PRO A 96 -9.33 -12.97 -6.38
C PRO A 96 -9.93 -11.59 -6.66
N ILE A 97 -10.00 -11.21 -7.93
CA ILE A 97 -10.67 -9.98 -8.35
C ILE A 97 -12.17 -10.10 -8.05
N LYS A 98 -12.75 -9.03 -7.51
CA LYS A 98 -14.17 -8.92 -7.18
C LYS A 98 -14.79 -7.69 -7.83
N GLU A 99 -16.08 -7.75 -8.02
CA GLU A 99 -16.87 -6.63 -8.52
C GLU A 99 -17.90 -6.22 -7.49
N PHE A 100 -17.99 -4.92 -7.25
CA PHE A 100 -19.03 -4.30 -6.43
C PHE A 100 -20.05 -3.65 -7.35
N MET A 101 -21.28 -4.12 -7.25
CA MET A 101 -22.39 -3.56 -8.00
C MET A 101 -23.19 -2.63 -7.10
N ARG A 102 -23.71 -1.55 -7.66
CA ARG A 102 -24.61 -0.64 -6.97
C ARG A 102 -25.70 -0.21 -7.93
N GLU A 103 -26.97 -0.45 -7.54
CA GLU A 103 -28.12 -0.06 -8.34
C GLU A 103 -28.04 -0.54 -9.81
N GLY A 104 -27.55 -1.77 -9.99
CA GLY A 104 -27.44 -2.41 -11.30
C GLY A 104 -26.22 -2.00 -12.13
N SER A 105 -25.33 -1.15 -11.60
CA SER A 105 -24.13 -0.69 -12.29
C SER A 105 -22.87 -1.09 -11.54
N LEU A 106 -21.76 -1.23 -12.26
CA LEU A 106 -20.46 -1.51 -11.65
C LEU A 106 -20.00 -0.27 -10.86
N PHE A 107 -19.85 -0.44 -9.55
CA PHE A 107 -19.31 0.60 -8.68
C PHE A 107 -17.79 0.53 -8.59
N ALA A 108 -17.26 -0.66 -8.37
CA ALA A 108 -15.81 -0.88 -8.24
C ALA A 108 -15.43 -2.28 -8.66
N ARG A 109 -14.22 -2.42 -9.19
CA ARG A 109 -13.59 -3.70 -9.51
C ARG A 109 -12.21 -3.69 -8.86
N PHE A 110 -11.90 -4.69 -8.03
CA PHE A 110 -10.76 -4.61 -7.13
C PHE A 110 -10.26 -5.98 -6.68
N PHE A 111 -9.06 -6.00 -6.11
CA PHE A 111 -8.55 -7.10 -5.29
C PHE A 111 -7.76 -6.52 -4.12
N PHE A 112 -7.43 -7.36 -3.14
CA PHE A 112 -6.59 -6.99 -2.02
C PHE A 112 -5.27 -7.72 -2.08
N VAL A 113 -4.19 -7.03 -1.66
CA VAL A 113 -2.91 -7.64 -1.37
C VAL A 113 -2.55 -7.40 0.08
N THR A 114 -1.63 -8.21 0.59
CA THR A 114 -1.14 -8.10 1.96
C THR A 114 0.34 -7.78 1.91
N ASP A 115 0.75 -6.72 2.62
CA ASP A 115 2.15 -6.35 2.71
C ASP A 115 2.92 -7.24 3.69
N PRO A 116 4.27 -7.14 3.79
CA PRO A 116 5.06 -8.01 4.66
C PRO A 116 4.71 -7.94 6.15
N ASP A 117 4.09 -6.86 6.61
CA ASP A 117 3.67 -6.69 8.01
C ASP A 117 2.18 -7.00 8.22
N GLY A 118 1.49 -7.48 7.19
CA GLY A 118 0.09 -7.86 7.28
C GLY A 118 -0.91 -6.75 6.94
N TYR A 119 -0.44 -5.57 6.52
CA TYR A 119 -1.34 -4.48 6.12
C TYR A 119 -2.04 -4.82 4.82
N LYS A 120 -3.37 -4.65 4.82
CA LYS A 120 -4.20 -4.85 3.63
C LYS A 120 -4.15 -3.63 2.74
N ILE A 121 -4.05 -3.87 1.44
CA ILE A 121 -4.02 -2.81 0.42
C ILE A 121 -5.01 -3.18 -0.66
N GLU A 122 -5.93 -2.26 -0.94
CA GLU A 122 -6.91 -2.42 -2.02
C GLU A 122 -6.30 -1.93 -3.33
N VAL A 123 -6.43 -2.75 -4.38
CA VAL A 123 -6.02 -2.38 -5.73
C VAL A 123 -7.29 -2.25 -6.56
N LEU A 124 -7.53 -1.05 -7.08
CA LEU A 124 -8.78 -0.68 -7.76
C LEU A 124 -8.55 -0.42 -9.23
N GLN A 125 -9.47 -0.90 -10.07
CA GLN A 125 -9.53 -0.53 -11.47
C GLN A 125 -9.86 0.96 -11.59
N HIS A 126 -9.11 1.68 -12.44
CA HIS A 126 -9.46 3.04 -12.83
C HIS A 126 -10.85 3.04 -13.46
N HIS A 127 -11.83 3.56 -12.73
CA HIS A 127 -13.24 3.51 -13.12
C HIS A 127 -14.06 4.41 -12.20
N GLY A 128 -15.00 5.15 -12.76
CA GLY A 128 -15.92 5.96 -12.00
C GLY A 128 -15.21 6.98 -11.11
N ARG A 129 -15.49 6.94 -9.80
CA ARG A 129 -14.85 7.85 -8.84
C ARG A 129 -13.38 7.49 -8.54
N TYR A 130 -12.94 6.30 -8.89
CA TYR A 130 -11.58 5.83 -8.63
C TYR A 130 -10.69 6.17 -9.83
N GLN A 131 -10.02 7.31 -9.73
CA GLN A 131 -9.19 7.86 -10.80
C GLN A 131 -7.89 8.48 -10.25
#